data_8007dec97b7b81df7f809e017f171836
#
_entry.id   8007dec97b7b81df7f809e017f171836
#
_cell.length_a   1.000
_cell.length_b   1.000
_cell.length_c   1.000
_cell.angle_alpha   90.00
_cell.angle_beta   90.00
_cell.angle_gamma   90.00
#
_symmetry.space_group_name_H-M   'P 1'
#
loop_
_entity.id
_entity.type
_entity.pdbx_description
1 polymer ?
#
loop_
_entity_poly.entity_id
_entity_poly.type
_entity_poly.pdbx_seq_one_letter_code
_entity_poly.pdbx_strand_id
1 'polypeptide(L)'
;MMELSNPRKPSDGNQLTSQALIDLEHQYGAHNYHPLPVVFDRAEGCRVWDPEGNEYIDCHSAHSAVNQGHCHPKILKALVDQSSRLTLSSRAFHNSSLGLFLEKLCVTFGYQRALPMNAGVEAVETALKLARKWAYVKKGVPDGKAIILSVGGNFHGRTLGVMGMSTDPDYRNSFGPFLTSIGSSCPINAPASSGQRSLRYKSESSHSHLQDILIDFCKNVETSRVNYRDIDLNDIERALNAHGKNTAAVLLEPIQGEAGIIVPDDDYIQKVKASCESHKMLLIMDEVQTGLGQTGKL
;
A
#
# COMPACT_ATOMS: atom_id res chain seq x y z
N MET A 1 38.00 9.24 11.22
CA MET A 1 37.44 9.54 9.89
C MET A 1 37.66 8.30 9.07
N MET A 2 36.61 7.52 8.82
CA MET A 2 36.68 6.45 7.82
C MET A 2 36.68 7.13 6.45
N GLU A 3 37.72 6.93 5.67
CA GLU A 3 37.70 7.25 4.24
C GLU A 3 36.58 6.46 3.60
N LEU A 4 35.54 7.15 3.17
CA LEU A 4 34.53 6.57 2.28
C LEU A 4 35.25 6.25 0.97
N SER A 5 35.62 5.00 0.78
CA SER A 5 36.10 4.51 -0.53
C SER A 5 35.05 4.89 -1.57
N ASN A 6 35.48 5.54 -2.64
CA ASN A 6 34.64 5.93 -3.78
C ASN A 6 33.78 4.73 -4.22
N PRO A 7 32.46 4.90 -4.40
CA PRO A 7 31.65 3.81 -4.93
C PRO A 7 32.27 3.36 -6.23
N ARG A 8 32.44 2.04 -6.38
CA ARG A 8 32.97 1.44 -7.61
C ARG A 8 32.08 1.93 -8.76
N LYS A 9 32.63 2.79 -9.62
CA LYS A 9 32.01 3.02 -10.93
C LYS A 9 32.07 1.68 -11.66
N PRO A 10 31.04 1.29 -12.41
CA PRO A 10 31.17 0.23 -13.40
C PRO A 10 32.33 0.64 -14.29
N SER A 11 33.49 0.03 -14.10
CA SER A 11 34.66 0.27 -14.96
C SER A 11 34.32 -0.35 -16.31
N ASP A 12 34.61 0.38 -17.35
CA ASP A 12 34.51 0.00 -18.74
C ASP A 12 34.70 -1.51 -18.96
N GLY A 13 33.63 -2.21 -19.34
CA GLY A 13 33.68 -3.57 -19.88
C GLY A 13 33.42 -4.73 -18.93
N ASN A 14 33.18 -4.56 -17.62
CA ASN A 14 32.86 -5.68 -16.72
C ASN A 14 31.54 -5.38 -15.98
N GLN A 15 30.41 -5.66 -16.63
CA GLN A 15 29.11 -5.68 -15.97
C GLN A 15 29.13 -6.76 -14.89
N LEU A 16 28.71 -6.40 -13.65
CA LEU A 16 28.60 -7.37 -12.56
C LEU A 16 27.51 -8.38 -12.90
N THR A 17 27.74 -9.63 -12.54
CA THR A 17 26.73 -10.69 -12.68
C THR A 17 25.61 -10.50 -11.66
N SER A 18 24.43 -11.07 -11.95
CA SER A 18 23.31 -11.08 -11.02
C SER A 18 23.72 -11.60 -9.63
N GLN A 19 24.50 -12.68 -9.57
CA GLN A 19 24.97 -13.22 -8.29
C GLN A 19 25.88 -12.23 -7.54
N ALA A 20 26.79 -11.58 -8.23
CA ALA A 20 27.65 -10.57 -7.57
C ALA A 20 26.88 -9.37 -7.03
N LEU A 21 25.80 -8.95 -7.71
CA LEU A 21 24.92 -7.88 -7.24
C LEU A 21 24.09 -8.32 -6.03
N ILE A 22 23.57 -9.54 -6.03
CA ILE A 22 22.86 -10.15 -4.89
C ILE A 22 23.80 -10.25 -3.67
N ASP A 23 25.04 -10.71 -3.88
CA ASP A 23 26.02 -10.83 -2.79
C ASP A 23 26.37 -9.47 -2.19
N LEU A 24 26.47 -8.42 -3.01
CA LEU A 24 26.66 -7.04 -2.54
C LEU A 24 25.46 -6.54 -1.73
N GLU A 25 24.24 -6.80 -2.20
CA GLU A 25 23.03 -6.44 -1.46
C GLU A 25 22.96 -7.19 -0.12
N HIS A 26 23.28 -8.47 -0.09
CA HIS A 26 23.35 -9.24 1.15
C HIS A 26 24.45 -8.74 2.10
N GLN A 27 25.57 -8.29 1.57
CA GLN A 27 26.68 -7.79 2.39
C GLN A 27 26.36 -6.44 3.06
N TYR A 28 25.66 -5.55 2.35
CA TYR A 28 25.48 -4.15 2.78
C TYR A 28 24.02 -3.80 3.10
N GLY A 29 23.05 -4.60 2.69
CA GLY A 29 21.63 -4.40 2.96
C GLY A 29 21.21 -4.81 4.37
N ALA A 30 20.10 -4.31 4.83
CA ALA A 30 19.57 -4.55 6.17
C ALA A 30 18.78 -5.86 6.33
N HIS A 31 18.66 -6.68 5.32
CA HIS A 31 17.93 -7.96 5.28
C HIS A 31 16.48 -7.90 5.81
N ASN A 32 15.85 -6.77 5.62
CA ASN A 32 14.46 -6.53 6.03
C ASN A 32 13.43 -7.08 5.02
N TYR A 33 13.90 -7.68 3.95
CA TYR A 33 13.11 -8.28 2.87
C TYR A 33 13.78 -9.56 2.37
N HIS A 34 13.00 -10.43 1.72
CA HIS A 34 13.50 -11.63 1.05
C HIS A 34 13.18 -11.54 -0.45
N PRO A 35 13.99 -10.81 -1.23
CA PRO A 35 13.73 -10.66 -2.66
C PRO A 35 13.91 -11.97 -3.41
N LEU A 36 13.20 -12.13 -4.52
CA LEU A 36 13.44 -13.22 -5.46
C LEU A 36 14.85 -13.10 -6.05
N PRO A 37 15.53 -14.22 -6.39
CA PRO A 37 16.90 -14.22 -6.89
C PRO A 37 16.97 -13.81 -8.37
N VAL A 38 16.37 -12.67 -8.70
CA VAL A 38 16.34 -12.05 -10.02
C VAL A 38 16.78 -10.60 -9.89
N VAL A 39 17.73 -10.17 -10.70
CA VAL A 39 18.21 -8.78 -10.71
C VAL A 39 17.64 -8.09 -11.95
N PHE A 40 16.91 -6.99 -11.75
CA PHE A 40 16.43 -6.14 -12.83
C PHE A 40 17.52 -5.13 -13.19
N ASP A 41 18.07 -5.22 -14.41
CA ASP A 41 19.07 -4.29 -14.95
C ASP A 41 18.42 -3.30 -15.94
N ARG A 42 17.57 -3.80 -16.82
CA ARG A 42 16.87 -3.03 -17.84
C ARG A 42 15.40 -3.41 -17.91
N ALA A 43 14.53 -2.45 -18.21
CA ALA A 43 13.10 -2.71 -18.34
C ALA A 43 12.44 -1.81 -19.40
N GLU A 44 11.41 -2.33 -20.09
CA GLU A 44 10.60 -1.62 -21.06
C GLU A 44 9.18 -2.22 -21.11
N GLY A 45 8.16 -1.41 -20.91
CA GLY A 45 6.78 -1.89 -20.82
C GLY A 45 6.61 -2.90 -19.68
N CYS A 46 6.22 -4.13 -19.99
CA CYS A 46 6.11 -5.23 -19.02
C CYS A 46 7.32 -6.19 -19.06
N ARG A 47 8.34 -5.90 -19.85
CA ARG A 47 9.52 -6.74 -20.00
C ARG A 47 10.66 -6.18 -19.16
N VAL A 48 11.39 -7.08 -18.51
CA VAL A 48 12.60 -6.78 -17.76
C VAL A 48 13.71 -7.73 -18.15
N TRP A 49 14.95 -7.30 -18.03
CA TRP A 49 16.13 -8.10 -18.34
C TRP A 49 17.12 -8.01 -17.18
N ASP A 50 17.75 -9.14 -16.90
CA ASP A 50 18.85 -9.19 -15.94
C ASP A 50 20.18 -8.77 -16.58
N PRO A 51 21.28 -8.65 -15.80
CA PRO A 51 22.60 -8.33 -16.31
C PRO A 51 23.14 -9.31 -17.35
N GLU A 52 22.71 -10.56 -17.31
CA GLU A 52 23.08 -11.61 -18.27
C GLU A 52 22.28 -11.53 -19.57
N GLY A 53 21.24 -10.67 -19.63
CA GLY A 53 20.37 -10.47 -20.78
C GLY A 53 19.19 -11.46 -20.87
N ASN A 54 18.92 -12.22 -19.82
CA ASN A 54 17.72 -13.04 -19.76
C ASN A 54 16.48 -12.16 -19.63
N GLU A 55 15.43 -12.48 -20.37
CA GLU A 55 14.17 -11.73 -20.41
C GLU A 55 13.12 -12.36 -19.51
N TYR A 56 12.39 -11.50 -18.78
CA TYR A 56 11.27 -11.86 -17.90
C TYR A 56 10.06 -10.97 -18.19
N ILE A 57 8.87 -11.45 -17.83
CA ILE A 57 7.65 -10.64 -17.77
C ILE A 57 7.45 -10.20 -16.33
N ASP A 58 7.40 -8.89 -16.11
CA ASP A 58 7.08 -8.32 -14.80
C ASP A 58 5.56 -8.34 -14.59
N CYS A 59 5.10 -9.30 -13.78
CA CYS A 59 3.69 -9.39 -13.35
C CYS A 59 3.44 -8.71 -12.00
N HIS A 60 4.47 -8.13 -11.38
CA HIS A 60 4.37 -7.52 -10.06
C HIS A 60 4.26 -5.99 -10.12
N SER A 61 4.88 -5.37 -11.14
CA SER A 61 4.83 -3.92 -11.41
C SER A 61 5.19 -3.06 -10.19
N ALA A 62 6.19 -3.47 -9.40
CA ALA A 62 6.60 -2.79 -8.15
C ALA A 62 5.40 -2.54 -7.22
N HIS A 63 4.63 -3.58 -6.88
CA HIS A 63 3.38 -3.51 -6.11
C HIS A 63 2.37 -2.55 -6.75
N SER A 64 2.16 -2.68 -8.05
CA SER A 64 1.26 -1.84 -8.86
C SER A 64 1.71 -0.39 -9.07
N ALA A 65 2.91 0.01 -8.65
CA ALA A 65 3.40 1.38 -8.83
C ALA A 65 3.75 1.72 -10.28
N VAL A 66 4.12 0.72 -11.10
CA VAL A 66 4.53 0.88 -12.51
C VAL A 66 3.40 0.47 -13.46
N ASN A 67 2.18 0.93 -13.18
CA ASN A 67 0.98 0.57 -13.95
C ASN A 67 0.97 1.06 -15.40
N GLN A 68 1.81 2.02 -15.74
CA GLN A 68 1.98 2.53 -17.12
C GLN A 68 3.06 1.78 -17.91
N GLY A 69 3.68 0.77 -17.29
CA GLY A 69 4.83 0.07 -17.81
C GLY A 69 6.15 0.78 -17.52
N HIS A 70 7.22 0.00 -17.51
CA HIS A 70 8.57 0.52 -17.30
C HIS A 70 9.00 1.46 -18.44
N CYS A 71 9.71 2.52 -18.09
CA CYS A 71 10.33 3.46 -19.02
C CYS A 71 9.35 4.04 -20.06
N HIS A 72 8.09 4.27 -19.69
CA HIS A 72 7.10 4.81 -20.62
C HIS A 72 7.59 6.12 -21.23
N PRO A 73 7.71 6.25 -22.57
CA PRO A 73 8.48 7.33 -23.21
C PRO A 73 7.94 8.73 -22.90
N LYS A 74 6.63 8.90 -22.79
CA LYS A 74 6.03 10.21 -22.44
C LYS A 74 6.32 10.60 -21.00
N ILE A 75 6.31 9.64 -20.06
CA ILE A 75 6.58 9.88 -18.64
C ILE A 75 8.07 10.21 -18.47
N LEU A 76 8.95 9.41 -19.09
CA LEU A 76 10.39 9.63 -19.05
C LEU A 76 10.76 10.99 -19.63
N LYS A 77 10.17 11.35 -20.78
CA LYS A 77 10.38 12.68 -21.39
C LYS A 77 9.96 13.81 -20.44
N ALA A 78 8.79 13.72 -19.82
CA ALA A 78 8.31 14.74 -18.88
C ALA A 78 9.23 14.88 -17.66
N LEU A 79 9.74 13.75 -17.13
CA LEU A 79 10.71 13.75 -16.05
C LEU A 79 12.01 14.47 -16.44
N VAL A 80 12.60 14.11 -17.58
CA VAL A 80 13.85 14.72 -18.09
C VAL A 80 13.67 16.20 -18.35
N ASP A 81 12.60 16.58 -19.05
CA ASP A 81 12.31 17.99 -19.37
C ASP A 81 12.15 18.83 -18.09
N GLN A 82 11.43 18.33 -17.10
CA GLN A 82 11.21 19.07 -15.85
C GLN A 82 12.47 19.11 -14.98
N SER A 83 13.20 18.00 -14.86
CA SER A 83 14.40 17.93 -14.01
C SER A 83 15.53 18.83 -14.50
N SER A 84 15.63 19.06 -15.83
CA SER A 84 16.58 20.00 -16.42
C SER A 84 16.25 21.48 -16.14
N ARG A 85 15.03 21.80 -15.70
CA ARG A 85 14.59 23.16 -15.37
C ARG A 85 14.55 23.42 -13.86
N LEU A 86 13.96 22.50 -13.10
CA LEU A 86 13.80 22.60 -11.65
C LEU A 86 13.55 21.21 -11.08
N THR A 87 14.44 20.73 -10.24
CA THR A 87 14.34 19.43 -9.59
C THR A 87 13.50 19.47 -8.31
N LEU A 88 13.72 20.49 -7.46
CA LEU A 88 13.07 20.60 -6.16
C LEU A 88 12.89 22.07 -5.77
N SER A 89 11.72 22.42 -5.22
CA SER A 89 11.40 23.77 -4.77
C SER A 89 10.80 23.71 -3.37
N SER A 90 11.24 23.32 -2.35
CA SER A 90 10.58 23.36 -1.03
C SER A 90 9.11 23.89 -1.04
N ARG A 91 8.25 23.43 -0.15
CA ARG A 91 6.87 23.96 0.04
C ARG A 91 6.83 25.42 0.57
N ALA A 92 7.98 25.95 0.95
CA ALA A 92 8.09 27.36 1.31
C ALA A 92 7.90 28.31 0.10
N PHE A 93 7.99 27.78 -1.12
CA PHE A 93 7.83 28.53 -2.36
C PHE A 93 6.75 27.92 -3.26
N HIS A 94 6.14 28.74 -4.09
CA HIS A 94 5.33 28.25 -5.20
C HIS A 94 6.23 27.83 -6.37
N ASN A 95 5.76 26.86 -7.17
CA ASN A 95 6.40 26.50 -8.43
C ASN A 95 5.37 26.39 -9.56
N SER A 96 5.84 26.44 -10.79
CA SER A 96 4.99 26.51 -11.98
C SER A 96 4.21 25.21 -12.27
N SER A 97 4.59 24.08 -11.70
CA SER A 97 4.00 22.79 -12.03
C SER A 97 2.95 22.32 -11.00
N LEU A 98 3.13 22.66 -9.73
CA LEU A 98 2.27 22.10 -8.66
C LEU A 98 0.82 22.53 -8.77
N GLY A 99 0.56 23.81 -9.08
CA GLY A 99 -0.83 24.30 -9.22
C GLY A 99 -1.58 23.58 -10.34
N LEU A 100 -0.96 23.41 -11.49
CA LEU A 100 -1.52 22.70 -12.63
C LEU A 100 -1.77 21.21 -12.31
N PHE A 101 -0.86 20.59 -11.58
CA PHE A 101 -1.02 19.20 -11.14
C PHE A 101 -2.22 19.05 -10.19
N LEU A 102 -2.34 19.92 -9.18
CA LEU A 102 -3.45 19.91 -8.23
C LEU A 102 -4.80 20.16 -8.92
N GLU A 103 -4.87 21.12 -9.84
CA GLU A 103 -6.06 21.37 -10.65
C GLU A 103 -6.45 20.12 -11.42
N LYS A 104 -5.50 19.52 -12.16
CA LYS A 104 -5.74 18.30 -12.93
C LYS A 104 -6.27 17.16 -12.08
N LEU A 105 -5.70 16.92 -10.89
CA LEU A 105 -6.19 15.90 -9.96
C LEU A 105 -7.62 16.19 -9.50
N CYS A 106 -7.86 17.41 -9.02
CA CYS A 106 -9.17 17.78 -8.49
C CYS A 106 -10.28 17.69 -9.54
N VAL A 107 -10.01 18.17 -10.75
CA VAL A 107 -10.98 18.12 -11.87
C VAL A 107 -11.20 16.67 -12.32
N THR A 108 -10.14 15.86 -12.43
CA THR A 108 -10.25 14.49 -12.91
C THR A 108 -11.05 13.59 -11.95
N PHE A 109 -10.83 13.75 -10.65
CA PHE A 109 -11.42 12.87 -9.62
C PHE A 109 -12.61 13.51 -8.88
N GLY A 110 -13.01 14.72 -9.21
CA GLY A 110 -14.16 15.40 -8.59
C GLY A 110 -13.91 15.86 -7.14
N TYR A 111 -12.66 16.05 -6.72
CA TYR A 111 -12.32 16.53 -5.39
C TYR A 111 -12.11 18.05 -5.36
N GLN A 112 -12.41 18.66 -4.22
CA GLN A 112 -12.22 20.11 -4.04
C GLN A 112 -10.77 20.50 -3.75
N ARG A 113 -9.98 19.60 -3.16
CA ARG A 113 -8.60 19.82 -2.71
C ARG A 113 -7.78 18.55 -2.84
N ALA A 114 -6.50 18.71 -3.12
CA ALA A 114 -5.52 17.64 -3.12
C ALA A 114 -4.29 18.04 -2.30
N LEU A 115 -3.71 17.08 -1.61
CA LEU A 115 -2.51 17.27 -0.78
C LEU A 115 -1.52 16.13 -1.08
N PRO A 116 -0.53 16.35 -1.96
CA PRO A 116 0.47 15.35 -2.28
C PRO A 116 1.37 15.02 -1.09
N MET A 117 1.69 13.73 -0.94
CA MET A 117 2.67 13.19 0.02
C MET A 117 3.73 12.39 -0.73
N ASN A 118 4.82 12.02 -0.03
CA ASN A 118 5.94 11.31 -0.67
C ASN A 118 5.69 9.81 -0.81
N ALA A 119 4.90 9.23 0.09
CA ALA A 119 4.60 7.80 0.11
C ALA A 119 3.14 7.53 0.48
N GLY A 120 2.63 6.34 0.14
CA GLY A 120 1.28 5.92 0.49
C GLY A 120 1.01 6.00 1.98
N VAL A 121 1.92 5.49 2.81
CA VAL A 121 1.79 5.55 4.28
C VAL A 121 1.74 6.99 4.81
N GLU A 122 2.49 7.92 4.22
CA GLU A 122 2.40 9.34 4.62
C GLU A 122 1.03 9.95 4.28
N ALA A 123 0.43 9.55 3.15
CA ALA A 123 -0.92 9.95 2.79
C ALA A 123 -1.94 9.42 3.79
N VAL A 124 -1.84 8.14 4.15
CA VAL A 124 -2.71 7.53 5.18
C VAL A 124 -2.54 8.23 6.53
N GLU A 125 -1.32 8.38 7.03
CA GLU A 125 -1.04 9.08 8.30
C GLU A 125 -1.60 10.52 8.30
N THR A 126 -1.52 11.20 7.15
CA THR A 126 -2.08 12.55 7.01
C THR A 126 -3.61 12.52 7.03
N ALA A 127 -4.24 11.54 6.36
CA ALA A 127 -5.68 11.36 6.40
C ALA A 127 -6.19 11.05 7.82
N LEU A 128 -5.49 10.19 8.57
CA LEU A 128 -5.79 9.88 9.97
C LEU A 128 -5.71 11.14 10.86
N LYS A 129 -4.64 11.93 10.70
CA LYS A 129 -4.47 13.19 11.42
C LYS A 129 -5.58 14.19 11.10
N LEU A 130 -5.93 14.31 9.81
CA LEU A 130 -6.99 15.20 9.35
C LEU A 130 -8.35 14.77 9.89
N ALA A 131 -8.67 13.48 9.88
CA ALA A 131 -9.91 12.93 10.41
C ALA A 131 -10.04 13.20 11.92
N ARG A 132 -8.97 12.98 12.68
CA ARG A 132 -8.95 13.30 14.11
C ARG A 132 -9.17 14.79 14.37
N LYS A 133 -8.44 15.67 13.66
CA LYS A 133 -8.60 17.11 13.81
C LYS A 133 -10.02 17.57 13.45
N TRP A 134 -10.58 17.03 12.37
CA TRP A 134 -11.96 17.28 11.99
C TRP A 134 -12.94 16.85 13.09
N ALA A 135 -12.74 15.66 13.66
CA ALA A 135 -13.60 15.16 14.74
C ALA A 135 -13.59 16.08 15.96
N TYR A 136 -12.44 16.57 16.36
CA TYR A 136 -12.33 17.49 17.49
C TYR A 136 -12.94 18.87 17.19
N VAL A 137 -12.60 19.44 16.02
CA VAL A 137 -12.94 20.83 15.70
C VAL A 137 -14.37 20.99 15.14
N LYS A 138 -14.85 20.00 14.37
CA LYS A 138 -16.12 20.07 13.63
C LYS A 138 -17.21 19.17 14.19
N LYS A 139 -16.87 17.94 14.58
CA LYS A 139 -17.84 16.97 15.10
C LYS A 139 -18.09 17.14 16.60
N GLY A 140 -17.17 17.77 17.34
CA GLY A 140 -17.28 18.00 18.78
C GLY A 140 -16.91 16.79 19.63
N VAL A 141 -16.10 15.88 19.10
CA VAL A 141 -15.51 14.77 19.86
C VAL A 141 -14.57 15.38 20.92
N PRO A 142 -14.61 14.93 22.19
CA PRO A 142 -13.70 15.41 23.22
C PRO A 142 -12.24 15.10 22.84
N ASP A 143 -11.31 15.99 23.21
CA ASP A 143 -9.90 15.82 22.88
C ASP A 143 -9.34 14.47 23.37
N GLY A 144 -8.52 13.83 22.55
CA GLY A 144 -7.97 12.51 22.82
C GLY A 144 -8.95 11.32 22.67
N LYS A 145 -10.23 11.56 22.32
CA LYS A 145 -11.27 10.50 22.24
C LYS A 145 -11.65 10.09 20.81
N ALA A 146 -11.14 10.76 19.78
CA ALA A 146 -11.45 10.40 18.40
C ALA A 146 -10.93 9.02 18.04
N ILE A 147 -11.79 8.18 17.48
CA ILE A 147 -11.52 6.80 17.07
C ILE A 147 -11.63 6.72 15.55
N ILE A 148 -10.73 5.96 14.93
CA ILE A 148 -10.81 5.61 13.52
C ILE A 148 -10.98 4.09 13.44
N LEU A 149 -12.01 3.66 12.74
CA LEU A 149 -12.28 2.26 12.48
C LEU A 149 -11.52 1.84 11.21
N SER A 150 -10.93 0.66 11.22
CA SER A 150 -10.32 0.01 10.06
C SER A 150 -10.88 -1.39 9.85
N VAL A 151 -10.80 -1.90 8.64
CA VAL A 151 -11.26 -3.23 8.30
C VAL A 151 -10.16 -4.26 8.61
N GLY A 152 -10.50 -5.47 9.04
CA GLY A 152 -9.54 -6.55 9.26
C GLY A 152 -8.87 -6.97 7.94
N GLY A 153 -7.66 -7.53 8.01
CA GLY A 153 -6.87 -7.89 6.83
C GLY A 153 -6.30 -6.68 6.07
N ASN A 154 -6.39 -5.46 6.64
CA ASN A 154 -5.93 -4.25 5.99
C ASN A 154 -4.41 -4.17 5.88
N PHE A 155 -3.96 -3.40 4.86
CA PHE A 155 -2.58 -2.97 4.76
C PHE A 155 -2.52 -1.47 4.41
N HIS A 156 -2.09 -0.66 5.35
CA HIS A 156 -1.98 0.80 5.17
C HIS A 156 -0.55 1.33 5.34
N GLY A 157 0.43 0.44 5.32
CA GLY A 157 1.85 0.75 5.51
C GLY A 157 2.43 0.18 6.80
N ARG A 158 3.67 0.58 7.12
CA ARG A 158 4.47 -0.02 8.20
C ARG A 158 4.99 1.00 9.23
N THR A 159 4.40 2.18 9.34
CA THR A 159 4.71 3.10 10.45
C THR A 159 4.00 2.67 11.73
N LEU A 160 4.51 3.08 12.89
CA LEU A 160 3.89 2.75 14.18
C LEU A 160 2.42 3.19 14.28
N GLY A 161 2.05 4.28 13.60
CA GLY A 161 0.66 4.75 13.58
C GLY A 161 -0.27 3.77 12.87
N VAL A 162 0.04 3.37 11.65
CA VAL A 162 -0.82 2.48 10.86
C VAL A 162 -0.73 1.02 11.29
N MET A 163 0.42 0.57 11.82
CA MET A 163 0.58 -0.81 12.32
C MET A 163 -0.37 -1.13 13.48
N GLY A 164 -0.80 -0.11 14.23
CA GLY A 164 -1.83 -0.28 15.26
C GLY A 164 -3.17 -0.79 14.71
N MET A 165 -3.46 -0.58 13.43
CA MET A 165 -4.67 -1.01 12.73
C MET A 165 -4.55 -2.41 12.11
N SER A 166 -3.32 -2.89 11.86
CA SER A 166 -3.10 -4.21 11.25
C SER A 166 -3.64 -5.33 12.14
N THR A 167 -4.24 -6.33 11.54
CA THR A 167 -4.64 -7.58 12.19
C THR A 167 -3.64 -8.70 11.99
N ASP A 168 -2.58 -8.47 11.19
CA ASP A 168 -1.54 -9.43 10.93
C ASP A 168 -0.52 -9.48 12.10
N PRO A 169 -0.34 -10.65 12.75
CA PRO A 169 0.63 -10.82 13.82
C PRO A 169 2.08 -10.52 13.40
N ASP A 170 2.46 -10.84 12.17
CA ASP A 170 3.83 -10.66 11.68
C ASP A 170 4.20 -9.18 11.58
N TYR A 171 3.22 -8.31 11.33
CA TYR A 171 3.43 -6.86 11.35
C TYR A 171 3.35 -6.24 12.75
N ARG A 172 2.79 -6.95 13.74
CA ARG A 172 2.53 -6.39 15.07
C ARG A 172 3.50 -6.87 16.14
N ASN A 173 3.93 -8.13 16.06
CA ASN A 173 4.73 -8.75 17.11
C ASN A 173 6.05 -8.00 17.32
N SER A 174 6.36 -7.71 18.59
CA SER A 174 7.58 -7.02 19.02
C SER A 174 7.74 -5.54 18.62
N PHE A 175 6.70 -4.92 18.07
CA PHE A 175 6.73 -3.49 17.69
C PHE A 175 5.86 -2.58 18.55
N GLY A 176 5.12 -3.11 19.52
CA GLY A 176 4.31 -2.30 20.44
C GLY A 176 5.15 -1.50 21.46
N PRO A 177 4.53 -0.57 22.22
CA PRO A 177 3.09 -0.30 22.26
C PRO A 177 2.58 0.53 21.08
N PHE A 178 1.37 0.24 20.61
CA PHE A 178 0.73 1.00 19.54
C PHE A 178 -0.18 2.09 20.11
N LEU A 179 -0.54 3.06 19.28
CA LEU A 179 -1.49 4.10 19.62
C LEU A 179 -2.89 3.50 19.77
N THR A 180 -3.40 3.44 20.98
CA THR A 180 -4.70 2.81 21.31
C THR A 180 -5.93 3.52 20.74
N SER A 181 -5.80 4.81 20.38
CA SER A 181 -6.85 5.62 19.76
C SER A 181 -6.91 5.51 18.23
N ILE A 182 -5.93 4.86 17.61
CA ILE A 182 -5.91 4.56 16.18
C ILE A 182 -5.96 3.05 16.07
N GLY A 183 -7.03 2.54 15.47
CA GLY A 183 -7.16 1.10 15.26
C GLY A 183 -7.87 0.37 16.38
N SER A 184 -9.08 0.82 16.73
CA SER A 184 -10.10 -0.16 17.04
C SER A 184 -10.40 -0.85 15.70
N SER A 185 -9.61 -1.86 15.33
CA SER A 185 -10.06 -2.78 14.33
C SER A 185 -11.42 -3.28 14.80
N CYS A 186 -12.45 -3.18 13.98
CA CYS A 186 -13.62 -4.02 14.21
C CYS A 186 -13.05 -5.44 14.30
N PRO A 187 -13.09 -6.07 15.47
CA PRO A 187 -12.76 -7.47 15.50
C PRO A 187 -13.79 -8.14 14.62
N ILE A 188 -13.38 -8.63 13.47
CA ILE A 188 -14.14 -9.66 12.79
C ILE A 188 -14.00 -10.87 13.72
N ASN A 189 -14.82 -10.92 14.73
CA ASN A 189 -15.09 -12.14 15.44
C ASN A 189 -16.01 -12.96 14.53
N ALA A 190 -15.42 -13.55 13.50
CA ALA A 190 -16.00 -14.73 12.93
C ALA A 190 -16.23 -15.70 14.09
N PRO A 191 -17.46 -16.24 14.28
CA PRO A 191 -17.64 -17.29 15.24
C PRO A 191 -16.66 -18.40 14.88
N ALA A 192 -15.93 -18.90 15.87
CA ALA A 192 -15.01 -20.01 15.74
C ALA A 192 -15.82 -21.29 15.42
N SER A 193 -16.27 -21.40 14.19
CA SER A 193 -16.90 -22.62 13.67
C SER A 193 -16.40 -22.84 12.25
N SER A 194 -15.57 -23.87 12.18
CA SER A 194 -15.06 -24.56 11.00
C SER A 194 -13.75 -24.02 10.40
N GLY A 195 -12.64 -24.59 10.88
CA GLY A 195 -11.52 -24.95 10.03
C GLY A 195 -10.63 -23.81 9.54
N GLN A 196 -10.09 -22.98 10.41
CA GLN A 196 -8.89 -22.20 10.09
C GLN A 196 -7.74 -23.15 9.71
N ARG A 197 -7.54 -23.37 8.42
CA ARG A 197 -6.22 -23.71 7.91
C ARG A 197 -5.45 -22.40 7.75
N SER A 198 -4.73 -22.02 8.79
CA SER A 198 -3.61 -21.10 8.63
C SER A 198 -2.66 -21.73 7.62
N LEU A 199 -2.54 -21.13 6.44
CA LEU A 199 -1.43 -21.40 5.55
C LEU A 199 -0.18 -20.85 6.22
N ARG A 200 0.40 -21.63 7.14
CA ARG A 200 1.78 -21.44 7.57
C ARG A 200 2.63 -21.72 6.35
N TYR A 201 3.22 -20.69 5.80
CA TYR A 201 4.36 -20.83 4.90
C TYR A 201 5.49 -21.46 5.72
N LYS A 202 5.62 -22.78 5.68
CA LYS A 202 6.82 -23.46 6.15
C LYS A 202 7.89 -23.22 5.09
N SER A 203 8.87 -22.42 5.43
CA SER A 203 10.14 -22.38 4.71
C SER A 203 10.85 -23.69 4.94
N GLU A 204 10.63 -24.67 4.11
CA GLU A 204 11.53 -25.80 3.95
C GLU A 204 12.29 -25.58 2.65
N SER A 205 13.60 -25.39 2.84
CA SER A 205 14.59 -25.31 1.78
C SER A 205 14.58 -26.57 0.91
N SER A 206 14.06 -26.46 -0.29
CA SER A 206 14.47 -27.32 -1.41
C SER A 206 14.26 -26.60 -2.73
N HIS A 207 15.35 -26.44 -3.43
CA HIS A 207 15.44 -25.89 -4.78
C HIS A 207 14.68 -26.81 -5.75
N SER A 208 13.50 -26.39 -6.21
CA SER A 208 12.90 -26.95 -7.42
C SER A 208 11.97 -25.94 -8.10
N HIS A 209 12.41 -25.52 -9.27
CA HIS A 209 11.69 -24.98 -10.42
C HIS A 209 10.67 -23.82 -10.20
N LEU A 210 11.10 -22.62 -10.64
CA LEU A 210 10.26 -21.42 -10.81
C LEU A 210 8.94 -21.67 -11.55
N GLN A 211 8.89 -22.66 -12.45
CA GLN A 211 7.67 -23.06 -13.15
C GLN A 211 6.61 -23.65 -12.21
N ASP A 212 7.01 -24.38 -11.18
CA ASP A 212 6.06 -24.99 -10.24
C ASP A 212 5.45 -23.95 -9.30
N ILE A 213 6.19 -22.88 -8.96
CA ILE A 213 5.69 -21.78 -8.12
C ILE A 213 4.64 -20.96 -8.84
N LEU A 214 4.80 -20.65 -10.12
CA LEU A 214 3.79 -19.92 -10.90
C LEU A 214 2.54 -20.77 -11.17
N ILE A 215 2.70 -22.07 -11.39
CA ILE A 215 1.58 -23.00 -11.61
C ILE A 215 0.82 -23.22 -10.29
N ASP A 216 1.50 -23.32 -9.16
CA ASP A 216 0.84 -23.42 -7.84
C ASP A 216 0.17 -22.11 -7.43
N PHE A 217 0.73 -20.95 -7.75
CA PHE A 217 0.09 -19.67 -7.54
C PHE A 217 -1.21 -19.55 -8.35
N CYS A 218 -1.19 -19.91 -9.63
CA CYS A 218 -2.39 -19.88 -10.46
C CYS A 218 -3.43 -20.95 -10.08
N LYS A 219 -3.02 -22.12 -9.60
CA LYS A 219 -3.94 -23.19 -9.15
C LYS A 219 -4.56 -22.89 -7.79
N ASN A 220 -3.84 -22.19 -6.90
CA ASN A 220 -4.33 -21.84 -5.57
C ASN A 220 -5.29 -20.62 -5.57
N VAL A 221 -5.28 -19.81 -6.62
CA VAL A 221 -6.26 -18.71 -6.80
C VAL A 221 -7.70 -19.22 -6.95
N GLU A 222 -7.90 -20.44 -7.46
CA GLU A 222 -9.25 -21.01 -7.59
C GLU A 222 -9.84 -21.59 -6.28
N THR A 223 -9.03 -21.85 -5.26
CA THR A 223 -9.49 -22.56 -4.05
C THR A 223 -9.57 -21.74 -2.77
N SER A 224 -9.03 -20.55 -2.74
CA SER A 224 -9.15 -19.64 -1.58
C SER A 224 -10.15 -18.50 -1.86
N ARG A 225 -11.40 -18.83 -2.13
CA ARG A 225 -12.49 -17.89 -1.88
C ARG A 225 -12.61 -17.69 -0.37
N VAL A 226 -11.75 -16.85 0.19
CA VAL A 226 -12.06 -16.20 1.46
C VAL A 226 -13.24 -15.29 1.15
N ASN A 227 -14.42 -15.72 1.53
CA ASN A 227 -15.64 -14.97 1.29
C ASN A 227 -15.53 -13.65 2.03
N TYR A 228 -15.56 -12.54 1.33
CA TYR A 228 -15.83 -11.20 1.85
C TYR A 228 -17.22 -11.11 2.51
N ARG A 229 -17.99 -12.18 2.48
CA ARG A 229 -19.28 -12.33 3.17
C ARG A 229 -19.19 -12.12 4.69
N ASP A 230 -18.00 -12.03 5.25
CA ASP A 230 -17.79 -11.88 6.70
C ASP A 230 -17.45 -10.44 7.13
N ILE A 231 -17.34 -9.48 6.19
CA ILE A 231 -17.38 -8.05 6.54
C ILE A 231 -18.84 -7.61 6.46
N ASP A 232 -19.61 -8.00 7.46
CA ASP A 232 -20.99 -7.61 7.57
C ASP A 232 -21.09 -6.13 7.97
N LEU A 233 -21.97 -5.36 7.34
CA LEU A 233 -22.35 -4.02 7.78
C LEU A 233 -22.70 -3.99 9.27
N ASN A 234 -23.24 -5.08 9.79
CA ASN A 234 -23.49 -5.31 11.21
C ASN A 234 -22.22 -5.16 12.08
N ASP A 235 -21.02 -5.38 11.52
CA ASP A 235 -19.76 -5.17 12.27
C ASP A 235 -19.43 -3.69 12.40
N ILE A 236 -19.65 -2.92 11.33
CA ILE A 236 -19.54 -1.46 11.39
C ILE A 236 -20.58 -0.90 12.36
N GLU A 237 -21.82 -1.36 12.29
CA GLU A 237 -22.88 -0.92 13.22
C GLU A 237 -22.58 -1.35 14.65
N ARG A 238 -22.07 -2.55 14.90
CA ARG A 238 -21.62 -2.99 16.24
C ARG A 238 -20.49 -2.13 16.77
N ALA A 239 -19.51 -1.81 15.95
CA ALA A 239 -18.40 -0.93 16.34
C ALA A 239 -18.89 0.50 16.60
N LEU A 240 -19.85 0.99 15.82
CA LEU A 240 -20.48 2.29 16.03
C LEU A 240 -21.30 2.30 17.33
N ASN A 241 -22.02 1.25 17.63
CA ASN A 241 -22.74 1.10 18.89
C ASN A 241 -21.79 1.07 20.09
N ALA A 242 -20.60 0.48 19.94
CA ALA A 242 -19.58 0.42 20.99
C ALA A 242 -18.85 1.75 21.20
N HIS A 243 -18.55 2.48 20.12
CA HIS A 243 -17.73 3.70 20.15
C HIS A 243 -18.51 5.01 19.93
N GLY A 244 -19.72 4.91 19.40
CA GLY A 244 -20.71 5.97 19.31
C GLY A 244 -20.20 7.25 18.64
N LYS A 245 -20.49 8.38 19.31
CA LYS A 245 -20.16 9.72 18.80
C LYS A 245 -18.67 10.01 18.66
N ASN A 246 -17.80 9.17 19.22
CA ASN A 246 -16.35 9.37 19.17
C ASN A 246 -15.70 8.86 17.88
N THR A 247 -16.42 8.10 17.07
CA THR A 247 -15.88 7.62 15.78
C THR A 247 -15.71 8.78 14.81
N ALA A 248 -14.48 9.04 14.39
CA ALA A 248 -14.11 10.11 13.45
C ALA A 248 -14.27 9.68 12.01
N ALA A 249 -13.78 8.46 11.68
CA ALA A 249 -13.74 7.96 10.33
C ALA A 249 -13.75 6.43 10.28
N VAL A 250 -14.10 5.91 9.10
CA VAL A 250 -13.82 4.55 8.67
C VAL A 250 -12.76 4.63 7.59
N LEU A 251 -11.72 3.81 7.70
CA LEU A 251 -10.64 3.65 6.71
C LEU A 251 -10.72 2.24 6.11
N LEU A 252 -10.73 2.15 4.80
CA LEU A 252 -10.74 0.87 4.09
C LEU A 252 -10.09 0.97 2.70
N GLU A 253 -9.63 -0.16 2.21
CA GLU A 253 -9.21 -0.35 0.82
C GLU A 253 -10.44 -0.72 -0.02
N PRO A 254 -10.64 -0.17 -1.24
CA PRO A 254 -11.76 -0.59 -2.11
C PRO A 254 -11.69 -2.07 -2.51
N ILE A 255 -10.47 -2.55 -2.72
CA ILE A 255 -10.10 -3.95 -2.90
C ILE A 255 -8.89 -4.18 -1.99
N GLN A 256 -8.96 -5.13 -1.07
CA GLN A 256 -7.80 -5.43 -0.24
C GLN A 256 -6.75 -6.17 -1.05
N GLY A 257 -5.52 -5.64 -1.08
CA GLY A 257 -4.40 -6.21 -1.83
C GLY A 257 -3.68 -7.28 -1.03
N GLU A 258 -3.06 -6.92 0.08
CA GLU A 258 -2.21 -7.78 0.91
C GLU A 258 -2.98 -8.96 1.56
N ALA A 259 -4.27 -8.81 1.79
CA ALA A 259 -5.12 -9.89 2.30
C ALA A 259 -5.41 -11.00 1.26
N GLY A 260 -4.94 -10.86 0.02
CA GLY A 260 -5.08 -11.86 -1.04
C GLY A 260 -6.05 -11.48 -2.16
N ILE A 261 -6.10 -10.21 -2.53
CA ILE A 261 -6.97 -9.65 -3.58
C ILE A 261 -8.45 -9.92 -3.27
N ILE A 262 -8.93 -9.27 -2.22
CA ILE A 262 -10.31 -9.45 -1.78
C ILE A 262 -11.18 -8.32 -2.34
N VAL A 263 -12.14 -8.69 -3.18
CA VAL A 263 -13.10 -7.77 -3.81
C VAL A 263 -14.42 -7.83 -3.04
N PRO A 264 -14.91 -6.69 -2.50
CA PRO A 264 -16.20 -6.66 -1.80
C PRO A 264 -17.38 -6.82 -2.77
N ASP A 265 -18.57 -7.07 -2.22
CA ASP A 265 -19.80 -7.04 -2.98
C ASP A 265 -20.04 -5.64 -3.60
N ASP A 266 -20.69 -5.57 -4.76
CA ASP A 266 -20.85 -4.35 -5.57
C ASP A 266 -21.48 -3.17 -4.81
N ASP A 267 -22.32 -3.41 -3.81
CA ASP A 267 -23.00 -2.40 -3.03
C ASP A 267 -22.36 -2.10 -1.66
N TYR A 268 -21.28 -2.83 -1.31
CA TYR A 268 -20.66 -2.72 0.02
C TYR A 268 -20.15 -1.29 0.31
N ILE A 269 -19.37 -0.71 -0.61
CA ILE A 269 -18.81 0.63 -0.44
C ILE A 269 -19.91 1.69 -0.30
N GLN A 270 -20.98 1.58 -1.07
CA GLN A 270 -22.13 2.47 -1.02
C GLN A 270 -22.84 2.39 0.35
N LYS A 271 -22.98 1.18 0.88
CA LYS A 271 -23.58 0.95 2.19
C LYS A 271 -22.71 1.52 3.31
N VAL A 272 -21.37 1.31 3.24
CA VAL A 272 -20.43 1.92 4.19
C VAL A 272 -20.50 3.45 4.14
N LYS A 273 -20.56 4.02 2.94
CA LYS A 273 -20.72 5.47 2.75
C LYS A 273 -22.00 5.98 3.40
N ALA A 274 -23.13 5.34 3.16
CA ALA A 274 -24.41 5.71 3.75
C ALA A 274 -24.37 5.64 5.30
N SER A 275 -23.73 4.61 5.86
CA SER A 275 -23.51 4.48 7.29
C SER A 275 -22.61 5.60 7.82
N CYS A 276 -21.53 5.95 7.14
CA CYS A 276 -20.68 7.07 7.52
C CYS A 276 -21.44 8.41 7.53
N GLU A 277 -22.26 8.67 6.52
CA GLU A 277 -23.07 9.89 6.41
C GLU A 277 -24.10 9.98 7.55
N SER A 278 -24.84 8.90 7.84
CA SER A 278 -25.84 8.84 8.89
C SER A 278 -25.27 9.10 10.30
N HIS A 279 -24.04 8.67 10.54
CA HIS A 279 -23.35 8.84 11.83
C HIS A 279 -22.40 10.05 11.87
N LYS A 280 -22.40 10.88 10.83
CA LYS A 280 -21.50 12.05 10.71
C LYS A 280 -20.04 11.64 10.89
N MET A 281 -19.59 10.66 10.12
CA MET A 281 -18.22 10.19 10.07
C MET A 281 -17.62 10.46 8.69
N LEU A 282 -16.30 10.52 8.63
CA LEU A 282 -15.59 10.55 7.36
C LEU A 282 -15.40 9.13 6.83
N LEU A 283 -15.45 8.99 5.50
CA LEU A 283 -15.01 7.80 4.81
C LEU A 283 -13.64 8.09 4.19
N ILE A 284 -12.65 7.27 4.50
CA ILE A 284 -11.30 7.33 3.94
C ILE A 284 -11.11 6.08 3.08
N MET A 285 -10.91 6.29 1.77
CA MET A 285 -10.65 5.22 0.82
C MET A 285 -9.16 5.18 0.54
N ASP A 286 -8.51 4.05 0.87
CA ASP A 286 -7.11 3.82 0.56
C ASP A 286 -7.00 3.22 -0.85
N GLU A 287 -6.74 4.09 -1.80
CA GLU A 287 -6.59 3.76 -3.22
C GLU A 287 -5.11 3.66 -3.65
N VAL A 288 -4.20 3.47 -2.70
CA VAL A 288 -2.77 3.39 -3.00
C VAL A 288 -2.46 2.28 -4.00
N GLN A 289 -3.14 1.13 -3.90
CA GLN A 289 -2.98 0.03 -4.85
C GLN A 289 -4.04 0.00 -5.96
N THR A 290 -5.23 0.52 -5.74
CA THR A 290 -6.36 0.39 -6.68
C THR A 290 -6.52 1.60 -7.59
N GLY A 291 -5.99 2.76 -7.23
CA GLY A 291 -6.17 4.03 -7.92
C GLY A 291 -5.45 4.15 -9.27
N LEU A 292 -5.73 5.24 -9.96
CA LEU A 292 -5.06 5.65 -11.20
C LEU A 292 -5.16 4.63 -12.35
N GLY A 293 -6.27 3.91 -12.45
CA GLY A 293 -6.56 3.01 -13.56
C GLY A 293 -6.14 1.55 -13.35
N GLN A 294 -5.62 1.18 -12.18
CA GLN A 294 -5.24 -0.21 -11.85
C GLN A 294 -6.39 -1.19 -12.04
N THR A 295 -7.60 -0.80 -11.67
CA THR A 295 -8.81 -1.61 -11.79
C THR A 295 -9.53 -1.44 -13.14
N GLY A 296 -8.91 -0.73 -14.11
CA GLY A 296 -9.47 -0.44 -15.43
C GLY A 296 -10.40 0.76 -15.48
N LYS A 297 -10.60 1.46 -14.37
CA LYS A 297 -11.38 2.72 -14.26
C LYS A 297 -10.59 3.73 -13.40
N LEU A 298 -10.92 5.01 -13.58
CA LEU A 298 -10.42 6.09 -12.72
C LEU A 298 -11.32 6.27 -11.52
#